data_8e9137834da131fe13674be91d467db4
#
_entry.id   8e9137834da131fe13674be91d467db4
#
_cell.length_a   1.000
_cell.length_b   1.000
_cell.length_c   1.000
_cell.angle_alpha   90.00
_cell.angle_beta   90.00
_cell.angle_gamma   90.00
#
_symmetry.space_group_name_H-M   'P 1'
#
loop_
_entity.id
_entity.type
_entity.pdbx_description
1 polymer ?
#
loop_
_entity_poly.entity_id
_entity_poly.type
_entity_poly.pdbx_seq_one_letter_code
_entity_poly.pdbx_strand_id
1 'polypeptide(L)'
;MRSKILATMGVLTVSAAALTGCSSGGAASNEATCTNEIVNEDATQVTVWAWYPAFEAVVDNFNNTHDDVQVCWTNAGQGNDEYTKFSTSIESGSGAPDVIQLESEVLSSFTIRDALVDLTEFGANDVEDKYTPGSWQDASSGDAVYAIPVDGGPMGMLYRQDLFDAAGIAVPTTWEEFAAAAQQLKDSGSDGVLVNFPTNGRAFNQALFAQTGSVPFVYDATKPQEIGIEVNDQGSKDVLTYWDGLVDAGLVTTDDAFTADYNTSLVDGTYAVYLAAAWGPGYLQGLSDADPDAVWRAAPLPQWDTANPVQVNWGGSTFAVTEQASDKEAAAQVAIDIFGTDEAWKIGVEQSALFPSYLPMLDSEYFANLEYPFFGGQQINKDVFLAAAAGYEGATFSPFQNYAYDQLTEAIYAMVQGEKDGSQALDDLQDALTTYATDQGFTVTE
;
A
#
# COMPACT_ATOMS: atom_id res chain seq x y z
N MET A 1 62.16 -21.71 -18.28
CA MET A 1 63.18 -20.62 -18.03
C MET A 1 62.81 -19.93 -16.75
N ARG A 2 63.69 -20.02 -15.77
CA ARG A 2 63.53 -19.45 -14.43
C ARG A 2 63.90 -17.97 -14.48
N SER A 3 63.13 -17.08 -13.86
CA SER A 3 63.65 -15.76 -13.48
C SER A 3 63.13 -15.40 -12.08
N LYS A 4 64.12 -15.11 -11.22
CA LYS A 4 63.99 -14.74 -9.80
C LYS A 4 63.74 -13.26 -9.71
N ILE A 5 62.87 -12.83 -8.81
CA ILE A 5 62.73 -11.42 -8.40
C ILE A 5 63.09 -11.29 -6.92
N LEU A 6 64.01 -10.35 -6.68
CA LEU A 6 64.58 -9.98 -5.40
C LEU A 6 63.55 -9.23 -4.53
N ALA A 7 63.58 -9.53 -3.24
CA ALA A 7 62.92 -8.76 -2.18
C ALA A 7 63.81 -7.59 -1.75
N THR A 8 63.24 -6.41 -1.64
CA THR A 8 63.86 -5.25 -0.98
C THR A 8 63.10 -4.92 0.30
N MET A 9 63.75 -5.11 1.41
CA MET A 9 63.28 -4.77 2.76
C MET A 9 63.55 -3.26 3.01
N GLY A 10 62.47 -2.47 3.23
CA GLY A 10 62.56 -1.10 3.71
C GLY A 10 62.14 -1.04 5.18
N VAL A 11 63.08 -0.66 6.04
CA VAL A 11 62.87 -0.41 7.47
C VAL A 11 62.25 0.97 7.62
N LEU A 12 61.07 1.07 8.23
CA LEU A 12 60.45 2.33 8.66
C LEU A 12 60.39 2.38 10.18
N THR A 13 61.10 3.35 10.73
CA THR A 13 61.15 3.71 12.15
C THR A 13 59.83 4.30 12.61
N VAL A 14 59.32 3.72 13.70
CA VAL A 14 58.12 4.20 14.40
C VAL A 14 58.52 5.29 15.39
N SER A 15 58.03 6.51 15.19
CA SER A 15 58.09 7.58 16.18
C SER A 15 56.76 7.59 16.96
N ALA A 16 56.82 7.24 18.24
CA ALA A 16 55.72 7.34 19.15
C ALA A 16 55.56 8.79 19.64
N ALA A 17 54.46 9.43 19.22
CA ALA A 17 54.01 10.69 19.85
C ALA A 17 52.82 10.34 20.76
N ALA A 18 53.01 10.44 22.05
CA ALA A 18 51.95 10.34 23.05
C ALA A 18 51.12 11.64 23.03
N LEU A 19 49.88 11.55 22.59
CA LEU A 19 48.86 12.58 22.77
C LEU A 19 47.90 12.09 23.83
N THR A 20 48.03 12.63 25.05
CA THR A 20 46.99 12.57 26.07
C THR A 20 45.88 13.54 25.70
N GLY A 21 44.84 13.03 25.08
CA GLY A 21 43.58 13.72 24.87
C GLY A 21 42.55 13.17 25.85
N CYS A 22 42.08 14.00 26.79
CA CYS A 22 40.89 13.72 27.57
C CYS A 22 39.70 13.64 26.63
N SER A 23 39.20 12.46 26.40
CA SER A 23 37.90 12.24 25.75
C SER A 23 36.82 12.27 26.82
N SER A 24 36.12 13.40 26.93
CA SER A 24 34.75 13.38 27.44
C SER A 24 33.94 12.52 26.49
N GLY A 25 33.46 11.36 26.97
CA GLY A 25 32.54 10.50 26.25
C GLY A 25 31.21 11.22 26.04
N GLY A 26 31.04 11.88 24.89
CA GLY A 26 29.73 12.13 24.35
C GLY A 26 29.30 10.83 23.66
N ALA A 27 28.21 10.23 24.12
CA ALA A 27 27.48 9.29 23.31
C ALA A 27 27.20 9.98 21.98
N ALA A 28 27.62 9.38 20.88
CA ALA A 28 27.16 9.81 19.57
C ALA A 28 25.65 9.48 19.55
N SER A 29 24.82 10.47 19.77
CA SER A 29 23.43 10.41 19.35
C SER A 29 23.48 10.22 17.85
N ASN A 30 22.95 9.12 17.33
CA ASN A 30 22.53 9.04 15.94
C ASN A 30 21.33 10.00 15.84
N GLU A 31 21.60 11.30 15.72
CA GLU A 31 20.56 12.25 15.33
C GLU A 31 20.12 11.84 13.93
N ALA A 32 18.89 11.36 13.82
CA ALA A 32 18.24 11.13 12.52
C ALA A 32 18.28 12.47 11.77
N THR A 33 18.90 12.47 10.60
CA THR A 33 18.94 13.68 9.77
C THR A 33 17.55 13.83 9.16
N CYS A 34 16.77 14.80 9.61
CA CYS A 34 15.48 15.12 9.04
C CYS A 34 15.63 15.51 7.57
N THR A 35 14.70 15.11 6.72
CA THR A 35 14.63 15.53 5.32
C THR A 35 14.09 16.96 5.22
N ASN A 36 13.15 17.30 6.11
CA ASN A 36 12.52 18.62 6.21
C ASN A 36 13.28 19.57 7.17
N GLU A 37 12.91 20.84 7.16
CA GLU A 37 13.40 21.85 8.10
C GLU A 37 12.61 21.78 9.44
N ILE A 38 13.33 21.90 10.56
CA ILE A 38 12.75 22.08 11.90
C ILE A 38 12.61 23.59 12.15
N VAL A 39 11.38 24.05 12.32
CA VAL A 39 11.07 25.47 12.48
C VAL A 39 11.35 25.97 13.90
N ASN A 40 11.08 25.13 14.91
CA ASN A 40 11.34 25.42 16.31
C ASN A 40 12.21 24.31 16.94
N GLU A 41 13.51 24.61 17.12
CA GLU A 41 14.46 23.66 17.70
C GLU A 41 14.23 23.37 19.21
N ASP A 42 13.46 24.23 19.91
CA ASP A 42 13.13 24.08 21.33
C ASP A 42 11.88 23.18 21.54
N ALA A 43 11.16 22.84 20.49
CA ALA A 43 9.97 21.99 20.54
C ALA A 43 10.33 20.50 20.70
N THR A 44 9.34 19.71 21.16
CA THR A 44 9.45 18.24 21.13
C THR A 44 9.55 17.77 19.68
N GLN A 45 10.63 17.06 19.33
CA GLN A 45 10.77 16.49 17.99
C GLN A 45 10.23 15.07 17.96
N VAL A 46 9.35 14.81 16.99
CA VAL A 46 8.77 13.51 16.69
C VAL A 46 9.33 13.02 15.35
N THR A 47 10.01 11.89 15.36
CA THR A 47 10.55 11.27 14.15
C THR A 47 9.44 10.52 13.41
N VAL A 48 9.32 10.74 12.09
CA VAL A 48 8.30 10.14 11.24
C VAL A 48 8.93 9.44 10.05
N TRP A 49 8.61 8.16 9.83
CA TRP A 49 8.88 7.47 8.59
C TRP A 49 7.63 7.46 7.72
N ALA A 50 7.76 7.97 6.50
CA ALA A 50 6.67 7.97 5.53
C ALA A 50 7.21 8.10 4.10
N TRP A 51 6.48 7.54 3.13
CA TRP A 51 6.86 7.56 1.71
C TRP A 51 5.87 8.26 0.80
N TYR A 52 4.89 9.02 1.34
CA TYR A 52 3.98 9.78 0.50
C TYR A 52 4.74 10.71 -0.45
N PRO A 53 4.37 10.78 -1.73
CA PRO A 53 4.95 11.77 -2.63
C PRO A 53 4.76 13.19 -2.07
N ALA A 54 5.76 14.04 -2.21
CA ALA A 54 5.74 15.44 -1.75
C ALA A 54 5.28 15.64 -0.28
N PHE A 55 5.48 14.65 0.60
CA PHE A 55 5.04 14.69 1.99
C PHE A 55 5.70 15.82 2.79
N GLU A 56 6.86 16.30 2.36
CA GLU A 56 7.55 17.47 2.96
C GLU A 56 6.61 18.69 3.10
N ALA A 57 5.76 18.95 2.10
CA ALA A 57 4.84 20.08 2.14
C ALA A 57 3.76 19.94 3.25
N VAL A 58 3.32 18.71 3.55
CA VAL A 58 2.40 18.43 4.67
C VAL A 58 3.11 18.62 5.99
N VAL A 59 4.35 18.11 6.11
CA VAL A 59 5.20 18.28 7.29
C VAL A 59 5.51 19.75 7.55
N ASP A 60 5.86 20.51 6.52
CA ASP A 60 6.11 21.94 6.63
C ASP A 60 4.87 22.71 7.10
N ASN A 61 3.67 22.34 6.59
CA ASN A 61 2.42 22.92 7.07
C ASN A 61 2.20 22.61 8.56
N PHE A 62 2.45 21.38 9.00
CA PHE A 62 2.35 21.00 10.41
C PHE A 62 3.34 21.80 11.26
N ASN A 63 4.63 21.79 10.91
CA ASN A 63 5.69 22.45 11.68
C ASN A 63 5.51 23.99 11.77
N ASN A 64 4.91 24.60 10.75
CA ASN A 64 4.59 26.03 10.76
C ASN A 64 3.36 26.41 11.61
N THR A 65 2.53 25.43 11.98
CA THR A 65 1.29 25.66 12.74
C THR A 65 1.34 25.13 14.17
N HIS A 66 2.41 24.39 14.54
CA HIS A 66 2.60 23.80 15.86
C HIS A 66 3.92 24.24 16.46
N ASP A 67 3.87 25.04 17.53
CA ASP A 67 5.07 25.60 18.19
C ASP A 67 5.67 24.63 19.23
N ASP A 68 4.92 23.65 19.71
CA ASP A 68 5.25 22.74 20.83
C ASP A 68 5.75 21.37 20.36
N VAL A 69 5.35 20.94 19.18
CA VAL A 69 5.76 19.67 18.55
C VAL A 69 6.22 19.90 17.11
N GLN A 70 7.33 19.32 16.74
CA GLN A 70 7.89 19.42 15.39
C GLN A 70 8.15 18.04 14.80
N VAL A 71 7.74 17.82 13.56
CA VAL A 71 7.98 16.57 12.83
C VAL A 71 9.35 16.58 12.18
N CYS A 72 10.13 15.55 12.46
CA CYS A 72 11.39 15.21 11.78
C CYS A 72 11.11 14.04 10.85
N TRP A 73 10.86 14.31 9.58
CA TRP A 73 10.50 13.30 8.59
C TRP A 73 11.71 12.70 7.88
N THR A 74 11.61 11.41 7.60
CA THR A 74 12.57 10.65 6.77
C THR A 74 11.81 9.65 5.91
N ASN A 75 12.15 9.55 4.62
CA ASN A 75 11.71 8.44 3.78
C ASN A 75 12.63 7.25 4.01
N ALA A 76 12.15 6.24 4.74
CA ALA A 76 12.93 5.04 5.06
C ALA A 76 12.83 3.94 3.99
N GLY A 77 12.03 4.15 2.95
CA GLY A 77 11.70 3.19 1.88
C GLY A 77 10.20 3.15 1.64
N GLN A 78 9.75 2.27 0.78
CA GLN A 78 8.32 2.08 0.48
C GLN A 78 7.91 0.64 0.77
N GLY A 79 6.74 0.45 1.41
CA GLY A 79 6.18 -0.86 1.67
C GLY A 79 7.19 -1.80 2.35
N ASN A 80 7.47 -2.95 1.75
CA ASN A 80 8.36 -3.96 2.32
C ASN A 80 9.77 -3.47 2.70
N ASP A 81 10.31 -2.46 2.02
CA ASP A 81 11.62 -1.91 2.36
C ASP A 81 11.60 -1.20 3.72
N GLU A 82 10.54 -0.43 4.00
CA GLU A 82 10.33 0.21 5.30
C GLU A 82 9.96 -0.83 6.36
N TYR A 83 9.06 -1.77 6.05
CA TYR A 83 8.64 -2.83 7.00
C TYR A 83 9.80 -3.71 7.45
N THR A 84 10.75 -4.01 6.56
CA THR A 84 11.97 -4.75 6.89
C THR A 84 12.87 -3.96 7.85
N LYS A 85 13.03 -2.65 7.63
CA LYS A 85 13.79 -1.78 8.53
C LYS A 85 13.11 -1.67 9.89
N PHE A 86 11.80 -1.50 9.90
CA PHE A 86 11.02 -1.44 11.13
C PHE A 86 11.11 -2.77 11.91
N SER A 87 10.96 -3.91 11.23
CA SER A 87 11.15 -5.23 11.84
C SER A 87 12.54 -5.40 12.47
N THR A 88 13.58 -4.93 11.79
CA THR A 88 14.95 -4.94 12.31
C THR A 88 15.08 -4.05 13.56
N SER A 89 14.44 -2.90 13.58
CA SER A 89 14.42 -2.00 14.73
C SER A 89 13.67 -2.60 15.92
N ILE A 90 12.57 -3.33 15.68
CA ILE A 90 11.86 -4.08 16.73
C ILE A 90 12.78 -5.16 17.33
N GLU A 91 13.44 -5.95 16.50
CA GLU A 91 14.33 -7.04 16.93
C GLU A 91 15.55 -6.54 17.72
N SER A 92 16.10 -5.37 17.30
CA SER A 92 17.23 -4.75 18.01
C SER A 92 16.84 -3.97 19.26
N GLY A 93 15.55 -3.68 19.44
CA GLY A 93 15.02 -2.90 20.54
C GLY A 93 15.31 -1.39 20.43
N SER A 94 15.73 -0.90 19.26
CA SER A 94 16.02 0.52 19.02
C SER A 94 16.07 0.85 17.52
N GLY A 95 15.85 2.13 17.18
CA GLY A 95 16.02 2.63 15.82
C GLY A 95 14.73 2.73 15.00
N ALA A 96 13.57 2.39 15.59
CA ALA A 96 12.29 2.72 15.01
C ALA A 96 12.01 4.24 15.11
N PRO A 97 11.20 4.82 14.22
CA PRO A 97 10.70 6.17 14.38
C PRO A 97 9.66 6.24 15.50
N ASP A 98 9.27 7.44 15.92
CA ASP A 98 8.16 7.61 16.86
C ASP A 98 6.82 7.33 16.16
N VAL A 99 6.65 7.80 14.91
CA VAL A 99 5.48 7.54 14.06
C VAL A 99 5.92 6.90 12.74
N ILE A 100 5.15 5.94 12.27
CA ILE A 100 5.43 5.21 11.03
C ILE A 100 4.19 5.14 10.14
N GLN A 101 4.38 5.36 8.83
CA GLN A 101 3.36 5.02 7.83
C GLN A 101 3.33 3.51 7.65
N LEU A 102 2.17 2.91 7.81
CA LEU A 102 1.94 1.49 7.53
C LEU A 102 0.67 1.36 6.68
N GLU A 103 0.69 0.48 5.71
CA GLU A 103 -0.54 0.05 5.08
C GLU A 103 -1.39 -0.73 6.07
N SER A 104 -2.72 -0.53 6.04
CA SER A 104 -3.65 -1.15 6.99
C SER A 104 -3.49 -2.66 7.05
N GLU A 105 -3.20 -3.27 5.91
CA GLU A 105 -3.04 -4.73 5.76
C GLU A 105 -1.90 -5.34 6.55
N VAL A 106 -0.90 -4.56 6.95
CA VAL A 106 0.24 -5.06 7.72
C VAL A 106 0.20 -4.70 9.21
N LEU A 107 -0.77 -3.89 9.66
CA LEU A 107 -0.87 -3.47 11.06
C LEU A 107 -0.89 -4.66 12.01
N SER A 108 -1.70 -5.69 11.73
CA SER A 108 -1.80 -6.89 12.57
C SER A 108 -0.49 -7.65 12.71
N SER A 109 0.39 -7.59 11.71
CA SER A 109 1.73 -8.19 11.77
C SER A 109 2.68 -7.49 12.76
N PHE A 110 2.40 -6.25 13.11
CA PHE A 110 3.16 -5.46 14.06
C PHE A 110 2.49 -5.39 15.44
N THR A 111 1.16 -5.37 15.49
CA THR A 111 0.43 -5.41 16.76
C THR A 111 0.67 -6.71 17.54
N ILE A 112 0.70 -7.86 16.84
CA ILE A 112 0.99 -9.16 17.49
C ILE A 112 2.41 -9.24 18.12
N ARG A 113 3.29 -8.35 17.68
CA ARG A 113 4.68 -8.24 18.18
C ARG A 113 4.84 -7.19 19.27
N ASP A 114 3.73 -6.63 19.78
CA ASP A 114 3.70 -5.51 20.72
C ASP A 114 4.57 -4.33 20.23
N ALA A 115 4.53 -4.02 18.92
CA ALA A 115 5.37 -2.99 18.31
C ALA A 115 4.67 -1.65 18.13
N LEU A 116 3.34 -1.61 18.22
CA LEU A 116 2.49 -0.45 18.04
C LEU A 116 1.73 -0.09 19.30
N VAL A 117 1.54 1.19 19.52
CA VAL A 117 0.82 1.76 20.67
C VAL A 117 -0.67 1.74 20.39
N ASP A 118 -1.47 1.34 21.41
CA ASP A 118 -2.90 1.59 21.40
C ASP A 118 -3.18 3.09 21.62
N LEU A 119 -3.75 3.74 20.61
CA LEU A 119 -4.01 5.18 20.59
C LEU A 119 -5.30 5.58 21.31
N THR A 120 -6.10 4.64 21.82
CA THR A 120 -7.35 4.94 22.54
C THR A 120 -7.12 5.82 23.78
N GLU A 121 -6.02 5.60 24.49
CA GLU A 121 -5.64 6.42 25.66
C GLU A 121 -5.15 7.83 25.26
N PHE A 122 -4.84 8.06 23.98
CA PHE A 122 -4.30 9.29 23.44
C PHE A 122 -5.31 10.08 22.59
N GLY A 123 -6.60 9.75 22.66
CA GLY A 123 -7.67 10.52 22.03
C GLY A 123 -8.04 10.08 20.61
N ALA A 124 -7.55 8.93 20.11
CA ALA A 124 -7.92 8.44 18.79
C ALA A 124 -9.45 8.32 18.61
N ASN A 125 -10.17 7.82 19.60
CA ASN A 125 -11.62 7.68 19.55
C ASN A 125 -12.38 9.01 19.40
N ASP A 126 -11.77 10.16 19.73
CA ASP A 126 -12.38 11.48 19.58
C ASP A 126 -12.45 11.95 18.12
N VAL A 127 -11.78 11.23 17.22
CA VAL A 127 -11.73 11.54 15.78
C VAL A 127 -12.32 10.45 14.88
N GLU A 128 -12.81 9.34 15.44
CA GLU A 128 -13.40 8.21 14.70
C GLU A 128 -14.47 8.68 13.69
N ASP A 129 -15.38 9.57 14.12
CA ASP A 129 -16.46 10.08 13.30
C ASP A 129 -16.02 10.94 12.10
N LYS A 130 -14.73 11.27 12.03
CA LYS A 130 -14.12 11.98 10.91
C LYS A 130 -13.57 11.07 9.81
N TYR A 131 -13.59 9.77 10.00
CA TYR A 131 -13.02 8.81 9.05
C TYR A 131 -14.08 7.88 8.46
N THR A 132 -13.78 7.31 7.28
CA THR A 132 -14.68 6.29 6.71
C THR A 132 -14.71 5.06 7.60
N PRO A 133 -15.90 4.44 7.81
CA PRO A 133 -16.01 3.29 8.71
C PRO A 133 -15.08 2.13 8.34
N GLY A 134 -14.92 1.84 7.05
CA GLY A 134 -14.03 0.77 6.60
C GLY A 134 -12.55 1.05 6.91
N SER A 135 -12.05 2.27 6.64
CA SER A 135 -10.66 2.62 6.96
C SER A 135 -10.40 2.65 8.47
N TRP A 136 -11.40 3.07 9.27
CA TRP A 136 -11.30 3.02 10.73
C TRP A 136 -11.27 1.58 11.24
N GLN A 137 -12.11 0.71 10.67
CA GLN A 137 -12.10 -0.73 10.97
C GLN A 137 -10.74 -1.36 10.66
N ASP A 138 -10.14 -1.02 9.52
CA ASP A 138 -8.82 -1.53 9.12
C ASP A 138 -7.69 -1.08 10.05
N ALA A 139 -7.83 0.08 10.70
CA ALA A 139 -6.85 0.64 11.64
C ALA A 139 -7.06 0.19 13.10
N SER A 140 -8.13 -0.57 13.36
CA SER A 140 -8.57 -0.96 14.70
C SER A 140 -8.56 -2.48 14.89
N SER A 141 -8.50 -2.94 16.14
CA SER A 141 -8.69 -4.34 16.47
C SER A 141 -9.39 -4.46 17.82
N GLY A 142 -10.62 -4.97 17.82
CA GLY A 142 -11.48 -4.92 19.00
C GLY A 142 -11.78 -3.48 19.42
N ASP A 143 -11.55 -3.14 20.69
CA ASP A 143 -11.73 -1.79 21.21
C ASP A 143 -10.46 -0.90 21.07
N ALA A 144 -9.35 -1.45 20.55
CA ALA A 144 -8.07 -0.74 20.43
C ALA A 144 -7.93 -0.12 19.03
N VAL A 145 -7.32 1.08 18.98
CA VAL A 145 -6.98 1.81 17.75
C VAL A 145 -5.48 1.88 17.62
N TYR A 146 -4.90 1.21 16.63
CA TYR A 146 -3.44 1.10 16.48
C TYR A 146 -2.85 2.10 15.49
N ALA A 147 -3.71 2.75 14.71
CA ALA A 147 -3.25 3.76 13.76
C ALA A 147 -4.38 4.75 13.40
N ILE A 148 -4.00 5.88 12.83
CA ILE A 148 -4.95 6.86 12.27
C ILE A 148 -4.96 6.68 10.74
N PRO A 149 -6.13 6.42 10.12
CA PRO A 149 -6.22 6.29 8.67
C PRO A 149 -5.78 7.58 7.95
N VAL A 150 -5.07 7.43 6.85
CA VAL A 150 -4.68 8.57 6.00
C VAL A 150 -5.38 8.44 4.66
N ASP A 151 -4.87 7.62 3.76
CA ASP A 151 -5.49 7.45 2.46
C ASP A 151 -6.24 6.12 2.34
N GLY A 152 -7.21 6.10 1.44
CA GLY A 152 -7.97 4.92 1.05
C GLY A 152 -7.60 4.43 -0.32
N GLY A 153 -7.83 3.15 -0.54
CA GLY A 153 -7.59 2.50 -1.83
C GLY A 153 -8.85 2.00 -2.53
N PRO A 154 -9.99 2.76 -2.58
CA PRO A 154 -11.16 2.28 -3.30
C PRO A 154 -10.81 2.03 -4.77
N MET A 155 -11.23 0.86 -5.29
CA MET A 155 -10.82 0.44 -6.62
C MET A 155 -11.75 0.92 -7.72
N GLY A 156 -11.15 1.15 -8.88
CA GLY A 156 -11.82 1.51 -10.12
C GLY A 156 -11.07 0.96 -11.34
N MET A 157 -11.54 1.32 -12.51
CA MET A 157 -10.95 0.96 -13.79
C MET A 157 -10.51 2.22 -14.52
N LEU A 158 -9.21 2.38 -14.75
CA LEU A 158 -8.66 3.40 -15.63
C LEU A 158 -8.48 2.77 -17.02
N TYR A 159 -8.93 3.44 -18.07
CA TYR A 159 -8.91 2.85 -19.41
C TYR A 159 -8.55 3.85 -20.50
N ARG A 160 -7.97 3.36 -21.58
CA ARG A 160 -7.63 4.10 -22.80
C ARG A 160 -8.87 4.21 -23.68
N GLN A 161 -9.57 5.35 -23.57
CA GLN A 161 -10.76 5.64 -24.38
C GLN A 161 -10.46 5.53 -25.88
N ASP A 162 -9.31 6.02 -26.32
CA ASP A 162 -8.89 5.99 -27.72
C ASP A 162 -8.73 4.56 -28.26
N LEU A 163 -8.18 3.63 -27.44
CA LEU A 163 -8.08 2.21 -27.82
C LEU A 163 -9.45 1.52 -27.83
N PHE A 164 -10.30 1.85 -26.86
CA PHE A 164 -11.67 1.34 -26.80
C PHE A 164 -12.49 1.80 -28.02
N ASP A 165 -12.41 3.08 -28.38
CA ASP A 165 -13.08 3.64 -29.55
C ASP A 165 -12.59 3.00 -30.86
N ALA A 166 -11.27 2.81 -30.99
CA ALA A 166 -10.65 2.19 -32.17
C ALA A 166 -11.10 0.73 -32.36
N ALA A 167 -11.27 -0.02 -31.26
CA ALA A 167 -11.72 -1.41 -31.28
C ALA A 167 -13.25 -1.55 -31.19
N GLY A 168 -13.99 -0.45 -31.01
CA GLY A 168 -15.44 -0.44 -30.84
C GLY A 168 -15.91 -1.09 -29.53
N ILE A 169 -15.08 -1.05 -28.49
CA ILE A 169 -15.36 -1.65 -27.17
C ILE A 169 -16.22 -0.69 -26.34
N ALA A 170 -17.32 -1.20 -25.78
CA ALA A 170 -18.06 -0.50 -24.75
C ALA A 170 -17.38 -0.67 -23.39
N VAL A 171 -17.46 0.35 -22.52
CA VAL A 171 -16.91 0.26 -21.16
C VAL A 171 -17.63 -0.86 -20.38
N PRO A 172 -16.90 -1.91 -19.92
CA PRO A 172 -17.52 -3.04 -19.25
C PRO A 172 -17.97 -2.67 -17.83
N THR A 173 -19.13 -3.16 -17.44
CA THR A 173 -19.69 -2.99 -16.09
C THR A 173 -19.70 -4.30 -15.29
N THR A 174 -19.51 -5.42 -15.98
CA THR A 174 -19.39 -6.76 -15.37
C THR A 174 -18.10 -7.44 -15.79
N TRP A 175 -17.66 -8.43 -15.01
CA TRP A 175 -16.49 -9.24 -15.36
C TRP A 175 -16.74 -10.09 -16.62
N GLU A 176 -17.99 -10.47 -16.92
CA GLU A 176 -18.34 -11.12 -18.18
C GLU A 176 -18.14 -10.20 -19.37
N GLU A 177 -18.60 -8.94 -19.27
CA GLU A 177 -18.37 -7.91 -20.30
C GLU A 177 -16.88 -7.57 -20.42
N PHE A 178 -16.13 -7.59 -19.32
CA PHE A 178 -14.69 -7.37 -19.30
C PHE A 178 -13.93 -8.45 -20.10
N ALA A 179 -14.27 -9.72 -19.89
CA ALA A 179 -13.70 -10.82 -20.69
C ALA A 179 -14.07 -10.70 -22.17
N ALA A 180 -15.31 -10.31 -22.48
CA ALA A 180 -15.74 -10.07 -23.86
C ALA A 180 -14.98 -8.88 -24.49
N ALA A 181 -14.72 -7.81 -23.74
CA ALA A 181 -13.91 -6.67 -24.18
C ALA A 181 -12.46 -7.10 -24.48
N ALA A 182 -11.86 -7.97 -23.64
CA ALA A 182 -10.53 -8.50 -23.88
C ALA A 182 -10.45 -9.32 -25.18
N GLN A 183 -11.45 -10.16 -25.45
CA GLN A 183 -11.54 -10.89 -26.70
C GLN A 183 -11.74 -9.97 -27.90
N GLN A 184 -12.60 -8.95 -27.78
CA GLN A 184 -12.86 -7.97 -28.84
C GLN A 184 -11.62 -7.15 -29.19
N LEU A 185 -10.82 -6.74 -28.19
CA LEU A 185 -9.55 -6.04 -28.42
C LEU A 185 -8.58 -6.92 -29.20
N LYS A 186 -8.43 -8.18 -28.81
CA LYS A 186 -7.60 -9.16 -29.55
C LYS A 186 -8.08 -9.35 -30.99
N ASP A 187 -9.40 -9.51 -31.20
CA ASP A 187 -9.99 -9.74 -32.51
C ASP A 187 -9.90 -8.50 -33.43
N SER A 188 -9.76 -7.29 -32.86
CA SER A 188 -9.54 -6.05 -33.61
C SER A 188 -8.17 -5.99 -34.29
N GLY A 189 -7.25 -6.88 -33.91
CA GLY A 189 -5.87 -6.91 -34.38
C GLY A 189 -4.97 -5.92 -33.66
N SER A 190 -5.35 -5.50 -32.44
CA SER A 190 -4.46 -4.74 -31.55
C SER A 190 -3.23 -5.58 -31.18
N ASP A 191 -2.06 -4.93 -31.14
CA ASP A 191 -0.83 -5.55 -30.64
C ASP A 191 -0.80 -5.62 -29.11
N GLY A 192 -1.66 -4.84 -28.42
CA GLY A 192 -1.79 -4.81 -26.97
C GLY A 192 -2.87 -5.77 -26.44
N VAL A 193 -2.95 -5.85 -25.12
CA VAL A 193 -3.95 -6.62 -24.37
C VAL A 193 -4.86 -5.70 -23.55
N LEU A 194 -6.00 -6.24 -23.09
CA LEU A 194 -6.91 -5.40 -22.31
C LEU A 194 -6.24 -4.96 -20.98
N VAL A 195 -5.63 -5.88 -20.25
CA VAL A 195 -5.08 -5.62 -18.92
C VAL A 195 -3.95 -6.59 -18.60
N ASN A 196 -3.10 -6.21 -17.66
CA ASN A 196 -2.16 -7.11 -17.00
C ASN A 196 -2.78 -7.70 -15.73
N PHE A 197 -2.65 -9.00 -15.52
CA PHE A 197 -2.94 -9.69 -14.26
C PHE A 197 -1.61 -10.01 -13.55
N PRO A 198 -1.15 -9.18 -12.59
CA PRO A 198 0.20 -9.28 -12.06
C PRO A 198 0.37 -10.51 -11.18
N THR A 199 1.49 -11.26 -11.39
CA THR A 199 1.83 -12.41 -10.53
C THR A 199 2.12 -11.99 -9.11
N ASN A 200 2.77 -10.84 -8.91
CA ASN A 200 3.11 -10.24 -7.62
C ASN A 200 2.00 -9.33 -7.05
N GLY A 201 0.74 -9.53 -7.47
CA GLY A 201 -0.37 -8.63 -7.19
C GLY A 201 -0.83 -8.56 -5.72
N ARG A 202 -0.41 -9.51 -4.86
CA ARG A 202 -0.63 -9.47 -3.40
C ARG A 202 -2.01 -8.90 -2.98
N ALA A 203 -2.02 -7.69 -2.41
CA ALA A 203 -3.24 -6.98 -1.99
C ALA A 203 -4.25 -6.76 -3.12
N PHE A 204 -3.80 -6.52 -4.36
CA PHE A 204 -4.67 -6.44 -5.54
C PHE A 204 -5.49 -7.73 -5.73
N ASN A 205 -4.83 -8.89 -5.66
CA ASN A 205 -5.51 -10.18 -5.82
C ASN A 205 -6.45 -10.48 -4.65
N GLN A 206 -6.06 -10.15 -3.42
CA GLN A 206 -6.94 -10.27 -2.25
C GLN A 206 -8.17 -9.37 -2.38
N ALA A 207 -8.03 -8.15 -2.89
CA ALA A 207 -9.16 -7.26 -3.15
C ALA A 207 -10.13 -7.85 -4.20
N LEU A 208 -9.61 -8.48 -5.26
CA LEU A 208 -10.46 -9.15 -6.25
C LEU A 208 -11.23 -10.34 -5.65
N PHE A 209 -10.61 -11.11 -4.73
CA PHE A 209 -11.31 -12.17 -4.01
C PHE A 209 -12.41 -11.60 -3.11
N ALA A 210 -12.11 -10.55 -2.35
CA ALA A 210 -13.07 -9.88 -1.47
C ALA A 210 -14.31 -9.36 -2.22
N GLN A 211 -14.19 -9.05 -3.51
CA GLN A 211 -15.33 -8.61 -4.33
C GLN A 211 -16.42 -9.69 -4.50
N THR A 212 -16.11 -10.96 -4.26
CA THR A 212 -17.12 -12.05 -4.22
C THR A 212 -17.74 -12.24 -2.85
N GLY A 213 -17.34 -11.46 -1.85
CA GLY A 213 -17.72 -11.63 -0.45
C GLY A 213 -16.79 -12.60 0.31
N SER A 214 -15.68 -13.02 -0.28
CA SER A 214 -14.68 -13.86 0.38
C SER A 214 -14.04 -13.11 1.56
N VAL A 215 -13.88 -13.80 2.69
CA VAL A 215 -13.22 -13.31 3.90
C VAL A 215 -12.04 -14.25 4.20
N PRO A 216 -10.86 -14.01 3.62
CA PRO A 216 -9.73 -14.94 3.69
C PRO A 216 -9.25 -15.22 5.11
N PHE A 217 -9.41 -14.25 6.01
CA PHE A 217 -8.95 -14.34 7.38
C PHE A 217 -10.00 -13.83 8.37
N VAL A 218 -10.10 -14.53 9.52
CA VAL A 218 -10.83 -14.05 10.70
C VAL A 218 -9.84 -13.98 11.84
N TYR A 219 -9.56 -12.78 12.33
CA TYR A 219 -8.60 -12.55 13.39
C TYR A 219 -9.13 -11.53 14.39
N ASP A 220 -8.99 -11.84 15.66
CA ASP A 220 -9.39 -10.99 16.79
C ASP A 220 -8.18 -10.84 17.73
N ALA A 221 -7.65 -9.63 17.86
CA ALA A 221 -6.49 -9.35 18.71
C ALA A 221 -6.73 -9.65 20.20
N THR A 222 -7.99 -9.71 20.65
CA THR A 222 -8.33 -10.17 22.02
C THR A 222 -8.10 -11.67 22.23
N LYS A 223 -7.94 -12.42 21.11
CA LYS A 223 -7.62 -13.84 21.07
C LYS A 223 -6.41 -14.10 20.16
N PRO A 224 -5.26 -13.53 20.49
CA PRO A 224 -4.12 -13.42 19.57
C PRO A 224 -3.55 -14.77 19.09
N GLN A 225 -3.98 -15.89 19.67
CA GLN A 225 -3.56 -17.24 19.29
C GLN A 225 -4.61 -17.99 18.45
N GLU A 226 -5.75 -17.37 18.11
CA GLU A 226 -6.78 -17.97 17.26
C GLU A 226 -6.84 -17.25 15.91
N ILE A 227 -6.93 -17.99 14.81
CA ILE A 227 -7.12 -17.45 13.46
C ILE A 227 -8.01 -18.37 12.63
N GLY A 228 -8.98 -17.78 11.94
CA GLY A 228 -9.68 -18.42 10.82
C GLY A 228 -8.93 -18.19 9.52
N ILE A 229 -8.80 -19.24 8.70
CA ILE A 229 -8.16 -19.16 7.38
C ILE A 229 -9.06 -19.86 6.37
N GLU A 230 -9.58 -19.11 5.40
CA GLU A 230 -10.46 -19.65 4.34
C GLU A 230 -10.14 -18.94 3.01
N VAL A 231 -8.87 -19.08 2.53
CA VAL A 231 -8.39 -18.45 1.27
C VAL A 231 -8.86 -19.20 0.02
N ASN A 232 -9.37 -20.43 0.18
CA ASN A 232 -9.80 -21.31 -0.91
C ASN A 232 -11.33 -21.50 -0.96
N ASP A 233 -12.09 -20.52 -0.44
CA ASP A 233 -13.53 -20.53 -0.58
C ASP A 233 -13.97 -20.52 -2.06
N GLN A 234 -15.24 -20.76 -2.32
CA GLN A 234 -15.74 -20.86 -3.69
C GLN A 234 -15.60 -19.53 -4.44
N GLY A 235 -15.81 -18.39 -3.76
CA GLY A 235 -15.68 -17.07 -4.35
C GLY A 235 -14.25 -16.78 -4.84
N SER A 236 -13.25 -17.03 -4.00
CA SER A 236 -11.83 -16.92 -4.36
C SER A 236 -11.46 -17.85 -5.52
N LYS A 237 -11.95 -19.09 -5.51
CA LYS A 237 -11.76 -20.06 -6.60
C LYS A 237 -12.39 -19.62 -7.91
N ASP A 238 -13.58 -19.07 -7.87
CA ASP A 238 -14.27 -18.56 -9.06
C ASP A 238 -13.49 -17.39 -9.68
N VAL A 239 -12.99 -16.47 -8.85
CA VAL A 239 -12.13 -15.34 -9.31
C VAL A 239 -10.86 -15.87 -9.96
N LEU A 240 -10.12 -16.74 -9.29
CA LEU A 240 -8.85 -17.21 -9.84
C LEU A 240 -9.05 -18.08 -11.08
N THR A 241 -10.13 -18.87 -11.16
CA THR A 241 -10.49 -19.62 -12.37
C THR A 241 -10.85 -18.70 -13.54
N TYR A 242 -11.51 -17.57 -13.27
CA TYR A 242 -11.80 -16.58 -14.28
C TYR A 242 -10.49 -15.98 -14.88
N TRP A 243 -9.54 -15.57 -14.03
CA TRP A 243 -8.28 -15.02 -14.50
C TRP A 243 -7.40 -16.08 -15.20
N ASP A 244 -7.37 -17.30 -14.70
CA ASP A 244 -6.71 -18.46 -15.33
C ASP A 244 -7.21 -18.66 -16.77
N GLY A 245 -8.53 -18.61 -16.96
CA GLY A 245 -9.13 -18.69 -18.28
C GLY A 245 -8.72 -17.55 -19.23
N LEU A 246 -8.56 -16.33 -18.73
CA LEU A 246 -8.07 -15.20 -19.54
C LEU A 246 -6.58 -15.33 -19.88
N VAL A 247 -5.78 -15.85 -18.96
CA VAL A 247 -4.35 -16.14 -19.17
C VAL A 247 -4.19 -17.22 -20.24
N ASP A 248 -4.90 -18.34 -20.10
CA ASP A 248 -4.87 -19.46 -21.05
C ASP A 248 -5.33 -19.05 -22.46
N ALA A 249 -6.31 -18.16 -22.54
CA ALA A 249 -6.77 -17.62 -23.81
C ALA A 249 -5.80 -16.57 -24.40
N GLY A 250 -4.76 -16.16 -23.67
CA GLY A 250 -3.83 -15.09 -24.08
C GLY A 250 -4.53 -13.74 -24.28
N LEU A 251 -5.46 -13.42 -23.37
CA LEU A 251 -6.24 -12.17 -23.38
C LEU A 251 -5.67 -11.12 -22.41
N VAL A 252 -4.78 -11.54 -21.52
CA VAL A 252 -4.08 -10.70 -20.54
C VAL A 252 -2.61 -11.06 -20.50
N THR A 253 -1.77 -10.16 -20.04
CA THR A 253 -0.38 -10.44 -19.64
C THR A 253 -0.29 -10.76 -18.16
N THR A 254 0.88 -11.20 -17.71
CA THR A 254 1.13 -11.61 -16.32
C THR A 254 2.44 -11.04 -15.80
N ASP A 255 2.78 -9.83 -16.26
CA ASP A 255 4.00 -9.15 -15.87
C ASP A 255 3.93 -8.72 -14.39
N ASP A 256 5.07 -8.73 -13.72
CA ASP A 256 5.17 -8.19 -12.36
C ASP A 256 4.88 -6.69 -12.35
N ALA A 257 3.92 -6.28 -11.53
CA ALA A 257 3.57 -4.88 -11.36
C ALA A 257 4.74 -4.05 -10.80
N PHE A 258 4.73 -2.76 -11.12
CA PHE A 258 5.68 -1.74 -10.64
C PHE A 258 7.13 -1.93 -11.11
N THR A 259 7.38 -2.78 -12.08
CA THR A 259 8.66 -2.87 -12.78
C THR A 259 8.77 -1.79 -13.87
N ALA A 260 9.99 -1.49 -14.35
CA ALA A 260 10.19 -0.52 -15.42
C ALA A 260 9.47 -0.92 -16.72
N ASP A 261 9.45 -2.22 -17.04
CA ASP A 261 8.78 -2.75 -18.24
C ASP A 261 7.25 -2.66 -18.10
N TYR A 262 6.71 -3.01 -16.94
CA TYR A 262 5.29 -2.82 -16.62
C TYR A 262 4.86 -1.35 -16.75
N ASN A 263 5.66 -0.44 -16.18
CA ASN A 263 5.38 1.00 -16.25
C ASN A 263 5.38 1.52 -17.69
N THR A 264 6.29 1.03 -18.52
CA THR A 264 6.30 1.34 -19.95
C THR A 264 5.04 0.83 -20.63
N SER A 265 4.64 -0.41 -20.37
CA SER A 265 3.44 -1.04 -20.94
C SER A 265 2.13 -0.35 -20.53
N LEU A 266 2.08 0.26 -19.33
CA LEU A 266 0.93 1.07 -18.90
C LEU A 266 0.75 2.31 -19.78
N VAL A 267 1.84 2.95 -20.21
CA VAL A 267 1.75 4.27 -20.86
C VAL A 267 1.87 4.22 -22.37
N ASP A 268 2.45 3.17 -22.96
CA ASP A 268 2.65 3.04 -24.43
C ASP A 268 1.44 2.42 -25.15
N GLY A 269 0.39 2.01 -24.43
CA GLY A 269 -0.82 1.40 -24.97
C GLY A 269 -0.77 -0.12 -25.10
N THR A 270 0.26 -0.77 -24.56
CA THR A 270 0.30 -2.25 -24.43
C THR A 270 -0.85 -2.74 -23.55
N TYR A 271 -1.17 -2.02 -22.48
CA TYR A 271 -2.35 -2.25 -21.65
C TYR A 271 -3.42 -1.19 -21.93
N ALA A 272 -4.61 -1.62 -22.34
CA ALA A 272 -5.73 -0.72 -22.60
C ALA A 272 -6.47 -0.33 -21.30
N VAL A 273 -6.28 -1.10 -20.22
CA VAL A 273 -6.90 -0.91 -18.90
C VAL A 273 -5.85 -1.03 -17.81
N TYR A 274 -5.98 -0.19 -16.80
CA TYR A 274 -5.32 -0.32 -15.51
C TYR A 274 -6.41 -0.44 -14.42
N LEU A 275 -6.57 -1.63 -13.86
CA LEU A 275 -7.39 -1.82 -12.66
C LEU A 275 -6.60 -1.26 -11.48
N ALA A 276 -7.08 -0.21 -10.89
CA ALA A 276 -6.31 0.56 -9.92
C ALA A 276 -7.17 1.05 -8.75
N ALA A 277 -6.53 1.31 -7.65
CA ALA A 277 -7.11 2.07 -6.56
C ALA A 277 -7.08 3.59 -6.87
N ALA A 278 -7.71 4.39 -6.01
CA ALA A 278 -7.85 5.83 -6.20
C ALA A 278 -6.51 6.61 -6.18
N TRP A 279 -5.41 6.02 -5.71
CA TRP A 279 -4.04 6.55 -5.87
C TRP A 279 -3.47 6.31 -7.29
N GLY A 280 -4.05 5.36 -8.04
CA GLY A 280 -3.60 4.98 -9.39
C GLY A 280 -3.58 6.09 -10.42
N PRO A 281 -4.55 7.02 -10.45
CA PRO A 281 -4.51 8.19 -11.33
C PRO A 281 -3.25 9.03 -11.17
N GLY A 282 -2.83 9.30 -9.93
CA GLY A 282 -1.59 10.03 -9.64
C GLY A 282 -0.35 9.26 -10.06
N TYR A 283 -0.32 7.95 -9.77
CA TYR A 283 0.75 7.06 -10.20
C TYR A 283 0.90 7.06 -11.74
N LEU A 284 -0.20 6.84 -12.47
CA LEU A 284 -0.21 6.81 -13.92
C LEU A 284 0.25 8.14 -14.52
N GLN A 285 -0.20 9.27 -13.98
CA GLN A 285 0.23 10.60 -14.40
C GLN A 285 1.72 10.83 -14.13
N GLY A 286 2.25 10.30 -13.03
CA GLY A 286 3.68 10.40 -12.67
C GLY A 286 4.61 9.64 -13.60
N LEU A 287 4.12 8.62 -14.30
CA LEU A 287 4.88 7.86 -15.31
C LEU A 287 5.03 8.62 -16.64
N SER A 288 4.52 9.85 -16.74
CA SER A 288 4.17 10.54 -17.98
C SER A 288 5.33 11.13 -18.78
N ASP A 289 6.19 10.28 -19.34
CA ASP A 289 6.59 10.46 -20.75
C ASP A 289 5.52 9.81 -21.68
N ALA A 290 4.30 9.66 -21.13
CA ALA A 290 3.17 8.98 -21.75
C ALA A 290 2.89 9.54 -23.14
N ASP A 291 2.42 8.66 -24.01
CA ASP A 291 1.89 8.98 -25.33
C ASP A 291 0.99 10.24 -25.24
N PRO A 292 1.38 11.37 -25.85
CA PRO A 292 0.61 12.62 -25.76
C PRO A 292 -0.77 12.54 -26.41
N ASP A 293 -1.00 11.51 -27.24
CA ASP A 293 -2.27 11.25 -27.91
C ASP A 293 -3.16 10.29 -27.08
N ALA A 294 -2.67 9.77 -25.95
CA ALA A 294 -3.41 8.89 -25.07
C ALA A 294 -4.60 9.62 -24.42
N VAL A 295 -5.76 9.00 -24.50
CA VAL A 295 -6.99 9.54 -23.88
C VAL A 295 -7.43 8.61 -22.76
N TRP A 296 -7.04 8.94 -21.52
CA TRP A 296 -7.43 8.18 -20.34
C TRP A 296 -8.79 8.61 -19.79
N ARG A 297 -9.53 7.64 -19.24
CA ARG A 297 -10.79 7.83 -18.53
C ARG A 297 -10.84 6.89 -17.33
N ALA A 298 -11.72 7.19 -16.39
CA ALA A 298 -12.02 6.33 -15.26
C ALA A 298 -13.48 5.84 -15.30
N ALA A 299 -13.69 4.62 -14.84
CA ALA A 299 -15.00 3.98 -14.68
C ALA A 299 -15.02 3.17 -13.38
N PRO A 300 -16.20 2.84 -12.81
CA PRO A 300 -16.30 1.89 -11.71
C PRO A 300 -15.66 0.55 -12.04
N LEU A 301 -15.16 -0.13 -11.02
CA LEU A 301 -14.64 -1.49 -11.15
C LEU A 301 -15.77 -2.44 -11.65
N PRO A 302 -15.52 -3.29 -12.65
CA PRO A 302 -16.50 -4.30 -13.07
C PRO A 302 -16.99 -5.14 -11.89
N GLN A 303 -18.26 -5.53 -11.91
CA GLN A 303 -18.90 -6.27 -10.81
C GLN A 303 -19.26 -7.70 -11.25
N TRP A 304 -19.25 -8.63 -10.30
CA TRP A 304 -19.80 -9.97 -10.50
C TRP A 304 -21.33 -9.94 -10.56
N ASP A 305 -21.95 -9.14 -9.71
CA ASP A 305 -23.39 -8.89 -9.67
C ASP A 305 -23.67 -7.38 -9.55
N THR A 306 -24.16 -6.76 -10.61
CA THR A 306 -24.47 -5.33 -10.61
C THR A 306 -25.69 -4.96 -9.76
N ALA A 307 -26.52 -5.95 -9.39
CA ALA A 307 -27.65 -5.71 -8.48
C ALA A 307 -27.19 -5.61 -7.00
N ASN A 308 -26.06 -6.24 -6.67
CA ASN A 308 -25.45 -6.24 -5.34
C ASN A 308 -23.95 -5.94 -5.49
N PRO A 309 -23.58 -4.70 -5.83
CA PRO A 309 -22.17 -4.34 -6.07
C PRO A 309 -21.37 -4.41 -4.77
N VAL A 310 -20.20 -5.02 -4.84
CA VAL A 310 -19.23 -5.07 -3.73
C VAL A 310 -18.06 -4.15 -4.03
N GLN A 311 -17.79 -3.25 -3.11
CA GLN A 311 -16.66 -2.32 -3.21
C GLN A 311 -15.48 -2.86 -2.42
N VAL A 312 -14.29 -2.70 -2.98
CA VAL A 312 -13.05 -3.23 -2.40
C VAL A 312 -11.95 -2.19 -2.44
N ASN A 313 -10.99 -2.32 -1.54
CA ASN A 313 -9.81 -1.48 -1.48
C ASN A 313 -8.57 -2.27 -1.88
N TRP A 314 -7.67 -1.59 -2.56
CA TRP A 314 -6.29 -2.02 -2.76
C TRP A 314 -5.34 -1.04 -2.11
N GLY A 315 -4.73 -1.44 -0.98
CA GLY A 315 -3.97 -0.57 -0.11
C GLY A 315 -4.86 0.37 0.68
N GLY A 316 -4.27 1.36 1.20
CA GLY A 316 -4.79 2.32 2.17
C GLY A 316 -3.82 2.36 3.33
N SER A 317 -3.28 3.53 3.64
CA SER A 317 -2.25 3.67 4.64
C SER A 317 -2.67 4.49 5.83
N THR A 318 -1.90 4.33 6.88
CA THR A 318 -2.17 4.85 8.21
C THR A 318 -0.91 5.44 8.82
N PHE A 319 -1.06 6.24 9.87
CA PHE A 319 0.03 6.57 10.79
C PHE A 319 -0.15 5.85 12.11
N ALA A 320 0.81 4.98 12.42
CA ALA A 320 0.91 4.26 13.69
C ALA A 320 2.01 4.84 14.57
N VAL A 321 1.81 4.83 15.90
CA VAL A 321 2.83 5.17 16.89
C VAL A 321 3.54 3.90 17.29
N THR A 322 4.88 3.93 17.32
CA THR A 322 5.68 2.77 17.68
C THR A 322 5.87 2.67 19.18
N GLU A 323 6.03 1.45 19.72
CA GLU A 323 6.37 1.25 21.13
C GLU A 323 7.74 1.82 21.52
N GLN A 324 8.61 2.11 20.53
CA GLN A 324 9.90 2.77 20.75
C GLN A 324 9.83 4.29 20.83
N ALA A 325 8.64 4.89 20.59
CA ALA A 325 8.46 6.33 20.68
C ALA A 325 8.88 6.86 22.05
N SER A 326 9.72 7.89 22.03
CA SER A 326 10.28 8.48 23.25
C SER A 326 9.27 9.31 24.04
N ASP A 327 8.32 9.93 23.34
CA ASP A 327 7.15 10.66 23.86
C ASP A 327 5.90 10.22 23.08
N LYS A 328 5.18 9.25 23.64
CA LYS A 328 4.00 8.66 23.01
C LYS A 328 2.84 9.65 22.87
N GLU A 329 2.74 10.64 23.79
CA GLU A 329 1.71 11.67 23.72
C GLU A 329 1.96 12.61 22.55
N ALA A 330 3.18 13.10 22.39
CA ALA A 330 3.57 13.93 21.24
C ALA A 330 3.48 13.17 19.91
N ALA A 331 3.88 11.88 19.89
CA ALA A 331 3.78 11.03 18.71
C ALA A 331 2.32 10.78 18.30
N ALA A 332 1.43 10.53 19.27
CA ALA A 332 0.00 10.37 19.01
C ALA A 332 -0.65 11.67 18.49
N GLN A 333 -0.26 12.82 19.07
CA GLN A 333 -0.69 14.12 18.55
C GLN A 333 -0.28 14.28 17.08
N VAL A 334 0.97 13.96 16.71
CA VAL A 334 1.40 14.00 15.30
C VAL A 334 0.56 13.06 14.43
N ALA A 335 0.36 11.81 14.85
CA ALA A 335 -0.41 10.86 14.06
C ALA A 335 -1.85 11.33 13.82
N ILE A 336 -2.48 11.99 14.80
CA ILE A 336 -3.87 12.50 14.71
C ILE A 336 -3.94 13.80 13.91
N ASP A 337 -3.00 14.72 14.12
CA ASP A 337 -3.14 16.13 13.69
C ASP A 337 -2.41 16.45 12.39
N ILE A 338 -1.48 15.60 11.92
CA ILE A 338 -0.67 15.90 10.72
C ILE A 338 -1.56 16.11 9.47
N PHE A 339 -2.67 15.36 9.39
CA PHE A 339 -3.76 15.55 8.43
C PHE A 339 -5.06 16.02 9.11
N GLY A 340 -5.00 16.62 10.29
CA GLY A 340 -6.16 17.03 11.08
C GLY A 340 -6.91 18.25 10.55
N THR A 341 -6.44 18.90 9.47
CA THR A 341 -7.02 20.14 8.93
C THR A 341 -7.34 20.06 7.45
N ASP A 342 -8.32 20.84 6.98
CA ASP A 342 -8.65 20.94 5.55
C ASP A 342 -7.48 21.42 4.71
N GLU A 343 -6.60 22.27 5.26
CA GLU A 343 -5.42 22.77 4.53
C GLU A 343 -4.37 21.66 4.32
N ALA A 344 -4.09 20.86 5.35
CA ALA A 344 -3.19 19.71 5.23
C ALA A 344 -3.73 18.71 4.19
N TRP A 345 -5.04 18.46 4.19
CA TRP A 345 -5.67 17.58 3.21
C TRP A 345 -5.63 18.13 1.79
N LYS A 346 -5.81 19.45 1.59
CA LYS A 346 -5.64 20.02 0.25
C LYS A 346 -4.22 19.84 -0.28
N ILE A 347 -3.22 20.05 0.57
CA ILE A 347 -1.81 19.80 0.23
C ILE A 347 -1.62 18.32 -0.15
N GLY A 348 -2.13 17.39 0.67
CA GLY A 348 -2.06 15.96 0.40
C GLY A 348 -2.72 15.54 -0.92
N VAL A 349 -3.91 16.08 -1.21
CA VAL A 349 -4.64 15.81 -2.45
C VAL A 349 -3.93 16.39 -3.68
N GLU A 350 -3.51 17.67 -3.59
CA GLU A 350 -2.97 18.39 -4.75
C GLU A 350 -1.52 17.99 -5.09
N GLN A 351 -0.70 17.70 -4.07
CA GLN A 351 0.73 17.47 -4.23
C GLN A 351 1.15 16.03 -4.07
N SER A 352 0.43 15.26 -3.22
CA SER A 352 0.73 13.85 -2.96
C SER A 352 -0.22 12.89 -3.67
N ALA A 353 -1.24 13.39 -4.37
CA ALA A 353 -2.28 12.61 -5.04
C ALA A 353 -3.00 11.61 -4.11
N LEU A 354 -3.12 11.96 -2.81
CA LEU A 354 -3.80 11.13 -1.83
C LEU A 354 -5.31 11.10 -2.05
N PHE A 355 -5.89 9.93 -1.87
CA PHE A 355 -7.35 9.80 -1.76
C PHE A 355 -7.71 9.69 -0.27
N PRO A 356 -8.30 10.74 0.35
CA PRO A 356 -8.48 10.79 1.79
C PRO A 356 -9.37 9.67 2.34
N SER A 357 -9.06 9.16 3.52
CA SER A 357 -10.03 8.44 4.36
C SER A 357 -10.85 9.39 5.26
N TYR A 358 -10.54 10.68 5.21
CA TYR A 358 -11.10 11.73 6.06
C TYR A 358 -12.40 12.28 5.48
N LEU A 359 -13.54 12.01 6.15
CA LEU A 359 -14.89 12.35 5.70
C LEU A 359 -15.09 13.83 5.38
N PRO A 360 -14.60 14.81 6.20
CA PRO A 360 -14.80 16.21 5.85
C PRO A 360 -14.20 16.62 4.50
N MET A 361 -13.10 15.97 4.07
CA MET A 361 -12.54 16.19 2.74
C MET A 361 -13.33 15.42 1.66
N LEU A 362 -13.68 14.16 1.91
CA LEU A 362 -14.46 13.34 0.97
C LEU A 362 -15.82 13.96 0.67
N ASP A 363 -16.50 14.52 1.69
CA ASP A 363 -17.81 15.16 1.57
C ASP A 363 -17.74 16.60 0.99
N SER A 364 -16.53 17.13 0.78
CA SER A 364 -16.37 18.49 0.29
C SER A 364 -16.70 18.60 -1.20
N GLU A 365 -17.39 19.71 -1.58
CA GLU A 365 -17.59 20.05 -3.00
C GLU A 365 -16.26 20.28 -3.73
N TYR A 366 -15.22 20.71 -3.01
CA TYR A 366 -13.89 20.89 -3.53
C TYR A 366 -13.35 19.55 -4.07
N PHE A 367 -13.30 18.51 -3.23
CA PHE A 367 -12.73 17.21 -3.60
C PHE A 367 -13.57 16.49 -4.67
N ALA A 368 -14.90 16.50 -4.51
CA ALA A 368 -15.82 15.86 -5.44
C ALA A 368 -15.74 16.45 -6.86
N ASN A 369 -15.56 17.76 -6.98
CA ASN A 369 -15.57 18.44 -8.29
C ASN A 369 -14.17 18.73 -8.85
N LEU A 370 -13.10 18.13 -8.29
CA LEU A 370 -11.77 18.21 -8.90
C LEU A 370 -11.81 17.64 -10.32
N GLU A 371 -11.36 18.46 -11.25
CA GLU A 371 -11.20 18.08 -12.64
C GLU A 371 -9.75 17.58 -12.86
N TYR A 372 -9.63 16.43 -13.48
CA TYR A 372 -8.34 15.81 -13.77
C TYR A 372 -8.01 16.00 -15.27
N PRO A 373 -7.15 16.95 -15.64
CA PRO A 373 -6.80 17.20 -17.05
C PRO A 373 -6.27 15.98 -17.78
N PHE A 374 -5.49 15.13 -17.10
CA PHE A 374 -5.00 13.86 -17.63
C PHE A 374 -6.13 12.91 -18.06
N PHE A 375 -7.28 12.97 -17.38
CA PHE A 375 -8.50 12.23 -17.70
C PHE A 375 -9.48 13.07 -18.54
N GLY A 376 -8.98 14.08 -19.28
CA GLY A 376 -9.80 14.93 -20.15
C GLY A 376 -10.80 15.79 -19.40
N GLY A 377 -10.50 16.19 -18.17
CA GLY A 377 -11.36 17.01 -17.32
C GLY A 377 -12.45 16.21 -16.61
N GLN A 378 -12.41 14.88 -16.61
CA GLN A 378 -13.36 14.06 -15.86
C GLN A 378 -13.21 14.30 -14.34
N GLN A 379 -14.32 14.35 -13.64
CA GLN A 379 -14.38 14.44 -12.17
C GLN A 379 -14.33 13.03 -11.58
N ILE A 380 -13.16 12.36 -11.70
CA ILE A 380 -13.02 10.94 -11.39
C ILE A 380 -13.37 10.59 -9.93
N ASN A 381 -13.16 11.52 -8.99
CA ASN A 381 -13.56 11.33 -7.60
C ASN A 381 -15.07 11.12 -7.51
N LYS A 382 -15.85 12.05 -8.07
CA LYS A 382 -17.31 12.02 -8.04
C LYS A 382 -17.89 10.87 -8.87
N ASP A 383 -17.31 10.63 -10.06
CA ASP A 383 -17.86 9.68 -11.03
C ASP A 383 -17.57 8.22 -10.64
N VAL A 384 -16.49 7.97 -9.86
CA VAL A 384 -15.99 6.62 -9.60
C VAL A 384 -15.68 6.40 -8.11
N PHE A 385 -14.71 7.13 -7.57
CA PHE A 385 -14.05 6.71 -6.33
C PHE A 385 -14.83 7.01 -5.06
N LEU A 386 -15.63 8.09 -5.01
CA LEU A 386 -16.45 8.40 -3.83
C LEU A 386 -17.51 7.33 -3.55
N ALA A 387 -18.14 6.79 -4.61
CA ALA A 387 -19.11 5.70 -4.44
C ALA A 387 -18.43 4.40 -4.01
N ALA A 388 -17.23 4.12 -4.53
CA ALA A 388 -16.44 2.96 -4.12
C ALA A 388 -15.99 3.08 -2.65
N ALA A 389 -15.50 4.25 -2.22
CA ALA A 389 -15.11 4.49 -0.84
C ALA A 389 -16.27 4.35 0.15
N ALA A 390 -17.44 4.90 -0.21
CA ALA A 390 -18.65 4.82 0.63
C ALA A 390 -19.19 3.39 0.78
N GLY A 391 -18.88 2.52 -0.15
CA GLY A 391 -19.33 1.10 -0.12
C GLY A 391 -18.31 0.13 0.46
N TYR A 392 -17.14 0.59 0.86
CA TYR A 392 -16.13 -0.25 1.49
C TYR A 392 -16.39 -0.40 3.00
N GLU A 393 -16.48 -1.64 3.48
CA GLU A 393 -16.84 -1.96 4.87
C GLU A 393 -15.63 -2.36 5.74
N GLY A 394 -14.41 -2.38 5.17
CA GLY A 394 -13.20 -2.85 5.83
C GLY A 394 -12.86 -4.30 5.50
N ALA A 395 -11.69 -4.73 5.93
CA ALA A 395 -11.18 -6.09 5.77
C ALA A 395 -10.53 -6.59 7.07
N THR A 396 -10.40 -7.90 7.19
CA THR A 396 -9.58 -8.51 8.23
C THR A 396 -8.31 -9.08 7.61
N PHE A 397 -7.18 -8.69 8.17
CA PHE A 397 -5.87 -9.12 7.71
C PHE A 397 -5.23 -10.11 8.69
N SER A 398 -4.40 -11.00 8.15
CA SER A 398 -3.67 -11.98 8.94
C SER A 398 -2.56 -11.33 9.78
N PRO A 399 -2.28 -11.80 11.01
CA PRO A 399 -1.10 -11.39 11.76
C PRO A 399 0.24 -11.80 11.11
N PHE A 400 0.20 -12.59 10.05
CA PHE A 400 1.34 -12.94 9.21
C PHE A 400 1.08 -12.60 7.73
N GLN A 401 0.45 -11.45 7.46
CA GLN A 401 -0.02 -11.04 6.13
C GLN A 401 1.09 -11.05 5.06
N ASN A 402 2.30 -10.61 5.41
CA ASN A 402 3.43 -10.65 4.47
C ASN A 402 3.74 -12.07 3.99
N TYR A 403 3.73 -13.05 4.91
CA TYR A 403 3.91 -14.45 4.55
C TYR A 403 2.75 -14.96 3.68
N ALA A 404 1.51 -14.58 4.01
CA ALA A 404 0.34 -14.94 3.21
C ALA A 404 0.45 -14.39 1.78
N TYR A 405 0.91 -13.16 1.62
CA TYR A 405 1.13 -12.54 0.31
C TYR A 405 2.25 -13.21 -0.49
N ASP A 406 3.34 -13.61 0.16
CA ASP A 406 4.42 -14.35 -0.51
C ASP A 406 3.91 -15.70 -1.02
N GLN A 407 3.12 -16.42 -0.21
CA GLN A 407 2.52 -17.69 -0.62
C GLN A 407 1.45 -17.52 -1.71
N LEU A 408 0.67 -16.43 -1.67
CA LEU A 408 -0.29 -16.10 -2.73
C LEU A 408 0.43 -15.81 -4.05
N THR A 409 1.55 -15.10 -4.00
CA THR A 409 2.40 -14.85 -5.19
C THR A 409 2.88 -16.15 -5.81
N GLU A 410 3.38 -17.10 -5.00
CA GLU A 410 3.80 -18.42 -5.46
C GLU A 410 2.64 -19.24 -6.07
N ALA A 411 1.44 -19.17 -5.46
CA ALA A 411 0.25 -19.84 -5.96
C ALA A 411 -0.17 -19.32 -7.33
N ILE A 412 -0.21 -17.98 -7.48
CA ILE A 412 -0.55 -17.32 -8.75
C ILE A 412 0.52 -17.61 -9.81
N TYR A 413 1.79 -17.59 -9.44
CA TYR A 413 2.87 -17.92 -10.36
C TYR A 413 2.74 -19.36 -10.89
N ALA A 414 2.46 -20.34 -10.02
CA ALA A 414 2.23 -21.73 -10.42
C ALA A 414 1.04 -21.88 -11.40
N MET A 415 -0.04 -21.12 -11.18
CA MET A 415 -1.19 -21.05 -12.08
C MET A 415 -0.78 -20.49 -13.46
N VAL A 416 -0.14 -19.32 -13.47
CA VAL A 416 0.29 -18.63 -14.70
C VAL A 416 1.28 -19.47 -15.53
N GLN A 417 2.11 -20.30 -14.88
CA GLN A 417 3.00 -21.24 -15.58
C GLN A 417 2.27 -22.52 -16.07
N GLY A 418 0.99 -22.67 -15.78
CA GLY A 418 0.21 -23.87 -16.13
C GLY A 418 0.61 -25.10 -15.33
N GLU A 419 1.26 -24.95 -14.18
CA GLU A 419 1.63 -26.04 -13.29
C GLU A 419 0.41 -26.55 -12.49
N LYS A 420 -0.54 -25.65 -12.22
CA LYS A 420 -1.79 -25.90 -11.49
C LYS A 420 -2.89 -25.04 -12.08
N ASP A 421 -4.14 -25.48 -11.98
CA ASP A 421 -5.27 -24.59 -12.19
C ASP A 421 -5.47 -23.68 -10.97
N GLY A 422 -6.27 -22.60 -11.15
CA GLY A 422 -6.48 -21.60 -10.11
C GLY A 422 -7.10 -22.19 -8.83
N SER A 423 -7.97 -23.19 -8.93
CA SER A 423 -8.58 -23.87 -7.77
C SER A 423 -7.55 -24.67 -6.97
N GLN A 424 -6.69 -25.43 -7.66
CA GLN A 424 -5.62 -26.22 -7.02
C GLN A 424 -4.58 -25.29 -6.37
N ALA A 425 -4.27 -24.17 -7.01
CA ALA A 425 -3.33 -23.18 -6.46
C ALA A 425 -3.82 -22.62 -5.12
N LEU A 426 -5.12 -22.33 -4.99
CA LEU A 426 -5.72 -21.87 -3.73
C LEU A 426 -5.85 -22.97 -2.68
N ASP A 427 -6.10 -24.22 -3.05
CA ASP A 427 -6.10 -25.33 -2.10
C ASP A 427 -4.72 -25.54 -1.47
N ASP A 428 -3.66 -25.47 -2.28
CA ASP A 428 -2.29 -25.56 -1.78
C ASP A 428 -1.90 -24.34 -0.92
N LEU A 429 -2.39 -23.14 -1.28
CA LEU A 429 -2.23 -21.94 -0.47
C LEU A 429 -2.88 -22.10 0.90
N GLN A 430 -4.11 -22.63 0.96
CA GLN A 430 -4.82 -22.91 2.21
C GLN A 430 -4.02 -23.85 3.11
N ASP A 431 -3.48 -24.94 2.54
CA ASP A 431 -2.67 -25.91 3.27
C ASP A 431 -1.37 -25.29 3.79
N ALA A 432 -0.71 -24.46 2.97
CA ALA A 432 0.54 -23.77 3.35
C ALA A 432 0.31 -22.80 4.52
N LEU A 433 -0.74 -21.96 4.43
CA LEU A 433 -1.06 -21.00 5.47
C LEU A 433 -1.52 -21.68 6.78
N THR A 434 -2.32 -22.73 6.68
CA THR A 434 -2.76 -23.53 7.83
C THR A 434 -1.57 -24.18 8.55
N THR A 435 -0.64 -24.75 7.78
CA THR A 435 0.59 -25.34 8.29
C THR A 435 1.45 -24.27 8.98
N TYR A 436 1.69 -23.16 8.32
CA TYR A 436 2.48 -22.06 8.88
C TYR A 436 1.87 -21.53 10.18
N ALA A 437 0.56 -21.24 10.20
CA ALA A 437 -0.12 -20.76 11.39
C ALA A 437 0.04 -21.74 12.58
N THR A 438 -0.13 -23.04 12.32
CA THR A 438 0.04 -24.10 13.35
C THR A 438 1.49 -24.14 13.86
N ASP A 439 2.47 -24.04 12.98
CA ASP A 439 3.90 -24.05 13.32
C ASP A 439 4.31 -22.79 14.12
N GLN A 440 3.61 -21.66 13.89
CA GLN A 440 3.78 -20.44 14.69
C GLN A 440 3.02 -20.48 16.01
N GLY A 441 2.25 -21.52 16.29
CA GLY A 441 1.54 -21.74 17.55
C GLY A 441 0.12 -21.21 17.58
N PHE A 442 -0.44 -20.82 16.43
CA PHE A 442 -1.86 -20.47 16.33
C PHE A 442 -2.76 -21.70 16.38
N THR A 443 -3.94 -21.52 16.94
CA THR A 443 -5.07 -22.43 16.77
C THR A 443 -5.84 -21.98 15.54
N VAL A 444 -5.80 -22.79 14.49
CA VAL A 444 -6.59 -22.51 13.27
C VAL A 444 -8.02 -22.96 13.50
N THR A 445 -8.97 -22.04 13.30
CA THR A 445 -10.42 -22.28 13.41
C THR A 445 -11.05 -22.39 12.00
N GLU A 446 -12.12 -23.18 11.92
CA GLU A 446 -12.93 -23.30 10.69
C GLU A 446 -13.88 -22.11 10.55
#